data_c088fa4051953ee18f2a59ab580c2dcc
#
_entry.id   c088fa4051953ee18f2a59ab580c2dcc
#
_cell.length_a   1.000
_cell.length_b   1.000
_cell.length_c   1.000
_cell.angle_alpha   90.00
_cell.angle_beta   90.00
_cell.angle_gamma   90.00
#
_symmetry.space_group_name_H-M   'P 1'
#
loop_
_entity.id
_entity.type
_entity.pdbx_description
1 polymer ?
#
loop_
_entity_poly.entity_id
_entity_poly.type
_entity_poly.pdbx_seq_one_letter_code
_entity_poly.pdbx_strand_id
1 'polypeptide(L)'
;MDFEALIERVKNIPYGRNSNRTDFSLVISENKGTCSSKHAFLKDFANKNNIPNVDLMIGIYKMNEANTKIGSILKENNLDYLPEAHCYLKINGKETDITNSNSDFEKLRNDILEEISIEPNQVADFKVEFHQNFLKNWIIENQIPFTFEEIWNIREKCIQKLSEQS
;
A
#
# COMPACT_ATOMS: atom_id res chain seq x y z
N MET A 1 23.01 8.69 -9.16
CA MET A 1 22.81 7.67 -8.09
C MET A 1 22.30 6.40 -8.73
N ASP A 2 22.85 5.28 -8.35
CA ASP A 2 22.42 3.97 -8.80
C ASP A 2 20.99 3.68 -8.25
N PHE A 3 20.13 3.12 -9.11
CA PHE A 3 18.73 2.86 -8.76
C PHE A 3 18.62 1.81 -7.66
N GLU A 4 19.42 0.76 -7.70
CA GLU A 4 19.44 -0.27 -6.66
C GLU A 4 19.84 0.32 -5.29
N ALA A 5 20.84 1.18 -5.26
CA ALA A 5 21.24 1.87 -4.05
C ALA A 5 20.14 2.79 -3.52
N LEU A 6 19.40 3.45 -4.42
CA LEU A 6 18.25 4.29 -4.04
C LEU A 6 17.12 3.44 -3.46
N ILE A 7 16.83 2.29 -4.05
CA ILE A 7 15.81 1.35 -3.53
C ILE A 7 16.16 0.97 -2.09
N GLU A 8 17.41 0.55 -1.84
CA GLU A 8 17.84 0.16 -0.49
C GLU A 8 17.75 1.32 0.50
N ARG A 9 18.13 2.52 0.08
CA ARG A 9 18.00 3.71 0.92
C ARG A 9 16.55 3.98 1.30
N VAL A 10 15.66 4.00 0.32
CA VAL A 10 14.24 4.29 0.54
C VAL A 10 13.57 3.21 1.39
N LYS A 11 13.92 1.94 1.16
CA LYS A 11 13.44 0.81 1.96
C LYS A 11 13.71 0.99 3.46
N ASN A 12 14.88 1.51 3.79
CA ASN A 12 15.33 1.70 5.18
C ASN A 12 14.85 3.02 5.82
N ILE A 13 14.19 3.90 5.07
CA ILE A 13 13.55 5.08 5.64
C ILE A 13 12.38 4.63 6.53
N PRO A 14 12.23 5.21 7.76
CA PRO A 14 11.14 4.84 8.66
C PRO A 14 9.77 4.98 8.03
N TYR A 15 8.84 4.08 8.40
CA TYR A 15 7.46 4.17 7.97
C TYR A 15 6.76 5.34 8.67
N GLY A 16 6.01 6.13 7.91
CA GLY A 16 5.20 7.21 8.46
C GLY A 16 4.54 8.05 7.38
N ARG A 17 3.41 8.65 7.72
CA ARG A 17 2.68 9.55 6.82
C ARG A 17 3.42 10.87 6.68
N ASN A 18 3.53 11.37 5.44
CA ASN A 18 4.15 12.66 5.15
C ASN A 18 3.16 13.80 5.41
N SER A 19 3.68 15.01 5.64
CA SER A 19 2.88 16.20 5.91
C SER A 19 1.93 16.57 4.76
N ASN A 20 2.29 16.23 3.52
CA ASN A 20 1.45 16.38 2.36
C ASN A 20 1.48 15.07 1.55
N ARG A 21 0.37 14.35 1.53
CA ARG A 21 0.25 13.05 0.84
C ARG A 21 0.34 13.16 -0.69
N THR A 22 0.20 14.35 -1.27
CA THR A 22 0.32 14.56 -2.71
C THR A 22 1.75 14.85 -3.15
N ASP A 23 2.67 15.05 -2.21
CA ASP A 23 4.08 15.34 -2.48
C ASP A 23 4.97 14.19 -2.00
N PHE A 24 5.23 13.24 -2.90
CA PHE A 24 6.07 12.09 -2.57
C PHE A 24 7.56 12.44 -2.43
N SER A 25 8.00 13.64 -2.86
CA SER A 25 9.38 14.09 -2.64
C SER A 25 9.70 14.22 -1.14
N LEU A 26 8.68 14.39 -0.30
CA LEU A 26 8.82 14.50 1.14
C LEU A 26 9.38 13.22 1.80
N VAL A 27 9.38 12.10 1.10
CA VAL A 27 10.02 10.86 1.57
C VAL A 27 11.48 11.13 1.98
N ILE A 28 12.20 11.93 1.20
CA ILE A 28 13.59 12.26 1.48
C ILE A 28 13.71 13.37 2.53
N SER A 29 13.01 14.48 2.33
CA SER A 29 13.12 15.66 3.20
C SER A 29 12.60 15.44 4.62
N GLU A 30 11.54 14.65 4.77
CA GLU A 30 10.98 14.31 6.08
C GLU A 30 11.56 13.01 6.66
N ASN A 31 12.36 12.29 5.89
CA ASN A 31 12.93 10.99 6.25
C ASN A 31 11.89 10.00 6.79
N LYS A 32 10.76 9.93 6.12
CA LYS A 32 9.69 8.96 6.39
C LYS A 32 8.81 8.80 5.16
N GLY A 33 8.10 7.68 5.08
CA GLY A 33 7.17 7.45 3.98
C GLY A 33 6.31 6.22 4.19
N THR A 34 5.19 6.18 3.47
CA THR A 34 4.26 5.04 3.43
C THR A 34 4.54 4.18 2.21
N CYS A 35 3.78 3.09 2.04
CA CYS A 35 3.85 2.31 0.81
C CYS A 35 3.56 3.18 -0.42
N SER A 36 2.63 4.11 -0.32
CA SER A 36 2.27 5.01 -1.42
C SER A 36 3.41 5.95 -1.78
N SER A 37 3.89 6.73 -0.82
CA SER A 37 4.90 7.75 -1.10
C SER A 37 6.26 7.18 -1.48
N LYS A 38 6.71 6.11 -0.85
CA LYS A 38 8.00 5.48 -1.15
C LYS A 38 8.03 4.91 -2.57
N HIS A 39 7.00 4.16 -2.95
CA HIS A 39 6.95 3.56 -4.28
C HIS A 39 6.72 4.59 -5.38
N ALA A 40 5.89 5.62 -5.12
CA ALA A 40 5.72 6.73 -6.06
C ALA A 40 7.02 7.50 -6.28
N PHE A 41 7.77 7.76 -5.22
CA PHE A 41 9.07 8.43 -5.31
C PHE A 41 10.04 7.64 -6.21
N LEU A 42 10.12 6.33 -6.03
CA LEU A 42 10.99 5.48 -6.86
C LEU A 42 10.54 5.42 -8.31
N LYS A 43 9.23 5.34 -8.56
CA LYS A 43 8.69 5.35 -9.93
C LYS A 43 8.98 6.68 -10.63
N ASP A 44 8.80 7.81 -9.92
CA ASP A 44 9.12 9.13 -10.47
C ASP A 44 10.60 9.25 -10.81
N PHE A 45 11.48 8.76 -9.94
CA PHE A 45 12.92 8.71 -10.21
C PHE A 45 13.23 7.87 -11.46
N ALA A 46 12.61 6.70 -11.57
CA ALA A 46 12.80 5.84 -12.74
C ALA A 46 12.36 6.54 -14.04
N ASN A 47 11.20 7.23 -14.00
CA ASN A 47 10.70 7.99 -15.15
C ASN A 47 11.68 9.10 -15.56
N LYS A 48 12.15 9.89 -14.61
CA LYS A 48 13.07 11.00 -14.86
C LYS A 48 14.45 10.57 -15.38
N ASN A 49 14.85 9.36 -15.06
CA ASN A 49 16.16 8.82 -15.45
C ASN A 49 16.06 7.75 -16.55
N ASN A 50 14.88 7.62 -17.19
CA ASN A 50 14.64 6.66 -18.29
C ASN A 50 15.01 5.22 -17.94
N ILE A 51 14.76 4.81 -16.68
CA ILE A 51 14.98 3.44 -16.23
C ILE A 51 13.78 2.60 -16.68
N PRO A 52 13.99 1.60 -17.55
CA PRO A 52 12.89 0.84 -18.13
C PRO A 52 12.35 -0.23 -17.17
N ASN A 53 11.15 -0.73 -17.49
CA ASN A 53 10.53 -1.90 -16.84
C ASN A 53 10.35 -1.72 -15.33
N VAL A 54 9.99 -0.51 -14.91
CA VAL A 54 9.59 -0.19 -13.54
C VAL A 54 8.14 0.26 -13.58
N ASP A 55 7.24 -0.53 -13.01
CA ASP A 55 5.82 -0.23 -12.95
C ASP A 55 5.40 0.01 -11.50
N LEU A 56 4.61 1.07 -11.28
CA LEU A 56 4.00 1.35 -9.99
C LEU A 56 2.62 0.71 -9.95
N MET A 57 2.38 -0.10 -8.92
CA MET A 57 1.16 -0.89 -8.81
C MET A 57 0.33 -0.49 -7.59
N ILE A 58 -1.00 -0.58 -7.73
CA ILE A 58 -1.91 -0.72 -6.60
C ILE A 58 -2.45 -2.14 -6.65
N GLY A 59 -2.29 -2.89 -5.57
CA GLY A 59 -2.92 -4.19 -5.39
C GLY A 59 -3.94 -4.12 -4.27
N ILE A 60 -5.16 -4.60 -4.55
CA ILE A 60 -6.14 -4.85 -3.49
C ILE A 60 -5.91 -6.27 -3.01
N TYR A 61 -5.62 -6.44 -1.73
CA TYR A 61 -5.38 -7.76 -1.16
C TYR A 61 -6.30 -8.06 0.02
N LYS A 62 -6.47 -9.33 0.31
CA LYS A 62 -7.22 -9.81 1.48
C LYS A 62 -6.40 -9.59 2.74
N MET A 63 -6.50 -8.40 3.33
CA MET A 63 -5.80 -8.12 4.58
C MET A 63 -6.37 -8.98 5.71
N ASN A 64 -5.50 -9.70 6.40
CA ASN A 64 -5.86 -10.56 7.52
C ASN A 64 -4.71 -10.68 8.53
N GLU A 65 -4.96 -11.35 9.63
CA GLU A 65 -3.99 -11.51 10.72
C GLU A 65 -2.73 -12.28 10.29
N ALA A 66 -2.84 -13.16 9.29
CA ALA A 66 -1.71 -13.97 8.83
C ALA A 66 -0.73 -13.17 7.98
N ASN A 67 -1.20 -12.19 7.21
CA ASN A 67 -0.35 -11.42 6.30
C ASN A 67 -0.06 -9.99 6.76
N THR A 68 -0.79 -9.48 7.76
CA THR A 68 -0.65 -8.08 8.21
C THR A 68 -0.80 -8.02 9.73
N LYS A 69 0.05 -7.24 10.39
CA LYS A 69 0.08 -7.14 11.85
C LYS A 69 -1.03 -6.22 12.38
N ILE A 70 -2.27 -6.68 12.29
CA ILE A 70 -3.47 -5.93 12.68
C ILE A 70 -4.12 -6.44 13.97
N GLY A 71 -3.52 -7.43 14.63
CA GLY A 71 -4.08 -8.03 15.83
C GLY A 71 -5.41 -8.72 15.57
N SER A 72 -6.33 -8.69 16.54
CA SER A 72 -7.62 -9.39 16.49
C SER A 72 -8.78 -8.55 15.98
N ILE A 73 -8.52 -7.37 15.41
CA ILE A 73 -9.57 -6.40 15.03
C ILE A 73 -10.60 -7.02 14.09
N LEU A 74 -10.16 -7.74 13.05
CA LEU A 74 -11.09 -8.36 12.10
C LEU A 74 -11.90 -9.46 12.75
N LYS A 75 -11.27 -10.29 13.57
CA LYS A 75 -11.92 -11.37 14.29
C LYS A 75 -13.00 -10.85 15.25
N GLU A 76 -12.72 -9.75 15.94
CA GLU A 76 -13.66 -9.09 16.83
C GLU A 76 -14.90 -8.56 16.11
N ASN A 77 -14.77 -8.31 14.80
CA ASN A 77 -15.84 -7.86 13.93
C ASN A 77 -16.41 -8.98 13.04
N ASN A 78 -16.05 -10.23 13.29
CA ASN A 78 -16.49 -11.40 12.52
C ASN A 78 -16.16 -11.31 11.03
N LEU A 79 -14.99 -10.74 10.71
CA LEU A 79 -14.47 -10.65 9.35
C LEU A 79 -13.25 -11.57 9.19
N ASP A 80 -13.23 -12.37 8.13
CA ASP A 80 -12.10 -13.23 7.80
C ASP A 80 -10.97 -12.40 7.17
N TYR A 81 -11.32 -11.39 6.40
CA TYR A 81 -10.39 -10.46 5.78
C TYR A 81 -11.09 -9.15 5.47
N LEU A 82 -10.30 -8.14 5.18
CA LEU A 82 -10.80 -6.84 4.72
C LEU A 82 -9.94 -6.41 3.54
N PRO A 83 -10.53 -6.14 2.35
CA PRO A 83 -9.74 -5.70 1.20
C PRO A 83 -9.00 -4.40 1.49
N GLU A 84 -7.68 -4.40 1.32
CA GLU A 84 -6.81 -3.25 1.56
C GLU A 84 -6.04 -2.92 0.29
N ALA A 85 -5.84 -1.63 0.03
CA ALA A 85 -5.06 -1.15 -1.11
C ALA A 85 -3.61 -0.96 -0.69
N HIS A 86 -2.69 -1.58 -1.43
CA HIS A 86 -1.25 -1.53 -1.16
C HIS A 86 -0.49 -1.14 -2.42
N CYS A 87 0.51 -0.26 -2.28
CA CYS A 87 1.40 0.12 -3.37
C CYS A 87 2.69 -0.69 -3.31
N TYR A 88 3.19 -1.07 -4.47
CA TYR A 88 4.47 -1.74 -4.67
C TYR A 88 4.96 -1.51 -6.10
N LEU A 89 6.15 -1.97 -6.41
CA LEU A 89 6.70 -1.89 -7.76
C LEU A 89 6.73 -3.27 -8.41
N LYS A 90 6.63 -3.30 -9.74
CA LYS A 90 7.11 -4.41 -10.56
C LYS A 90 8.37 -3.95 -11.28
N ILE A 91 9.48 -4.60 -11.01
CA ILE A 91 10.77 -4.31 -11.65
C ILE A 91 11.13 -5.51 -12.50
N ASN A 92 11.21 -5.31 -13.80
CA ASN A 92 11.41 -6.39 -14.79
C ASN A 92 10.36 -7.51 -14.61
N GLY A 93 9.12 -7.12 -14.33
CA GLY A 93 8.00 -8.05 -14.15
C GLY A 93 7.92 -8.73 -12.78
N LYS A 94 8.87 -8.46 -11.88
CA LYS A 94 8.90 -9.04 -10.54
C LYS A 94 8.38 -8.03 -9.51
N GLU A 95 7.43 -8.45 -8.69
CA GLU A 95 6.88 -7.64 -7.61
C GLU A 95 7.95 -7.38 -6.54
N THR A 96 8.05 -6.13 -6.12
CA THR A 96 9.03 -5.66 -5.15
C THR A 96 8.33 -4.71 -4.17
N ASP A 97 8.30 -5.08 -2.91
CA ASP A 97 7.70 -4.28 -1.84
C ASP A 97 8.83 -3.71 -0.97
N ILE A 98 8.96 -2.39 -0.99
CA ILE A 98 10.01 -1.69 -0.23
C ILE A 98 9.41 -0.76 0.84
N THR A 99 8.22 -1.07 1.32
CA THR A 99 7.52 -0.26 2.33
C THR A 99 8.37 -0.08 3.59
N ASN A 100 9.01 -1.14 4.05
CA ASN A 100 9.97 -1.10 5.15
C ASN A 100 11.00 -2.23 5.00
N SER A 101 11.97 -2.29 5.92
CA SER A 101 13.07 -3.26 5.84
C SER A 101 12.61 -4.73 5.92
N ASN A 102 11.43 -4.97 6.50
CA ASN A 102 10.88 -6.33 6.65
C ASN A 102 9.82 -6.67 5.59
N SER A 103 9.56 -5.77 4.63
CA SER A 103 8.56 -6.00 3.60
C SER A 103 8.99 -7.13 2.66
N ASP A 104 8.00 -7.98 2.34
CA ASP A 104 8.17 -9.09 1.43
C ASP A 104 6.83 -9.33 0.72
N PHE A 105 6.79 -9.11 -0.58
CA PHE A 105 5.58 -9.28 -1.38
C PHE A 105 5.03 -10.71 -1.33
N GLU A 106 5.87 -11.71 -1.09
CA GLU A 106 5.43 -13.10 -1.00
C GLU A 106 4.35 -13.30 0.06
N LYS A 107 4.33 -12.47 1.12
CA LYS A 107 3.30 -12.50 2.16
C LYS A 107 1.91 -12.16 1.63
N LEU A 108 1.82 -11.42 0.53
CA LEU A 108 0.57 -10.94 -0.07
C LEU A 108 0.22 -11.64 -1.38
N ARG A 109 1.17 -12.31 -2.02
CA ARG A 109 1.05 -12.82 -3.40
C ARG A 109 -0.24 -13.61 -3.65
N ASN A 110 -0.59 -14.52 -2.77
CA ASN A 110 -1.76 -15.38 -2.93
C ASN A 110 -3.07 -14.71 -2.52
N ASP A 111 -3.00 -13.51 -1.94
CA ASP A 111 -4.16 -12.78 -1.42
C ASP A 111 -4.54 -11.58 -2.29
N ILE A 112 -3.87 -11.37 -3.41
CA ILE A 112 -4.19 -10.27 -4.34
C ILE A 112 -5.51 -10.55 -5.05
N LEU A 113 -6.45 -9.63 -4.90
CA LEU A 113 -7.79 -9.69 -5.54
C LEU A 113 -7.83 -8.93 -6.86
N GLU A 114 -7.16 -7.79 -6.93
CA GLU A 114 -7.12 -6.92 -8.10
C GLU A 114 -5.82 -6.14 -8.11
N GLU A 115 -5.27 -5.89 -9.29
CA GLU A 115 -4.01 -5.19 -9.46
C GLU A 115 -4.10 -4.26 -10.67
N ILE A 116 -3.66 -3.00 -10.50
CA ILE A 116 -3.59 -2.04 -11.60
C ILE A 116 -2.24 -1.34 -11.60
N SER A 117 -1.78 -0.93 -12.79
CA SER A 117 -0.61 -0.07 -12.95
C SER A 117 -1.05 1.39 -12.95
N ILE A 118 -0.30 2.24 -12.24
CA ILE A 118 -0.61 3.66 -12.07
C ILE A 118 0.63 4.54 -12.26
N GLU A 119 0.41 5.85 -12.34
CA GLU A 119 1.47 6.85 -12.33
C GLU A 119 1.71 7.41 -10.92
N PRO A 120 2.88 8.03 -10.65
CA PRO A 120 3.20 8.54 -9.31
C PRO A 120 2.16 9.48 -8.70
N ASN A 121 1.52 10.33 -9.52
CA ASN A 121 0.49 11.26 -9.04
C ASN A 121 -0.84 10.60 -8.67
N GLN A 122 -0.97 9.29 -8.84
CA GLN A 122 -2.21 8.54 -8.57
C GLN A 122 -2.19 7.80 -7.23
N VAL A 123 -1.18 8.02 -6.38
CA VAL A 123 -1.10 7.32 -5.09
C VAL A 123 -1.87 8.01 -3.96
N ALA A 124 -2.44 9.19 -4.20
CA ALA A 124 -3.22 9.93 -3.20
C ALA A 124 -4.73 9.72 -3.45
N ASP A 125 -5.40 10.73 -4.04
CA ASP A 125 -6.87 10.71 -4.18
C ASP A 125 -7.37 9.57 -5.07
N PHE A 126 -6.69 9.30 -6.18
CA PHE A 126 -7.06 8.19 -7.06
C PHE A 126 -7.02 6.84 -6.32
N LYS A 127 -5.96 6.59 -5.54
CA LYS A 127 -5.84 5.33 -4.77
C LYS A 127 -6.97 5.19 -3.76
N VAL A 128 -7.31 6.26 -3.04
CA VAL A 128 -8.41 6.24 -2.06
C VAL A 128 -9.73 5.93 -2.76
N GLU A 129 -10.03 6.62 -3.86
CA GLU A 129 -11.26 6.40 -4.62
C GLU A 129 -11.35 4.97 -5.17
N PHE A 130 -10.26 4.47 -5.75
CA PHE A 130 -10.18 3.10 -6.24
C PHE A 130 -10.47 2.08 -5.12
N HIS A 131 -9.84 2.26 -3.97
CA HIS A 131 -10.03 1.41 -2.80
C HIS A 131 -11.47 1.47 -2.27
N GLN A 132 -12.01 2.68 -2.11
CA GLN A 132 -13.38 2.86 -1.59
C GLN A 132 -14.42 2.26 -2.53
N ASN A 133 -14.27 2.43 -3.83
CA ASN A 133 -15.17 1.84 -4.82
C ASN A 133 -15.11 0.31 -4.77
N PHE A 134 -13.93 -0.26 -4.61
CA PHE A 134 -13.79 -1.70 -4.43
C PHE A 134 -14.51 -2.19 -3.18
N LEU A 135 -14.35 -1.50 -2.05
CA LEU A 135 -15.01 -1.87 -0.79
C LEU A 135 -16.53 -1.80 -0.89
N LYS A 136 -17.07 -0.78 -1.53
CA LYS A 136 -18.53 -0.63 -1.71
C LYS A 136 -19.11 -1.81 -2.49
N ASN A 137 -18.44 -2.23 -3.56
CA ASN A 137 -18.85 -3.39 -4.34
C ASN A 137 -18.69 -4.70 -3.55
N TRP A 138 -17.58 -4.84 -2.84
CA TRP A 138 -17.31 -6.02 -2.02
C TRP A 138 -18.36 -6.22 -0.92
N ILE A 139 -18.81 -5.15 -0.27
CA ILE A 139 -19.87 -5.20 0.74
C ILE A 139 -21.15 -5.77 0.14
N ILE A 140 -21.54 -5.30 -1.04
CA ILE A 140 -22.76 -5.75 -1.73
C ILE A 140 -22.63 -7.20 -2.19
N GLU A 141 -21.53 -7.52 -2.89
CA GLU A 141 -21.31 -8.84 -3.49
C GLU A 141 -21.19 -9.96 -2.44
N ASN A 142 -20.63 -9.65 -1.28
CA ASN A 142 -20.42 -10.63 -0.21
C ASN A 142 -21.42 -10.51 0.94
N GLN A 143 -22.44 -9.66 0.78
CA GLN A 143 -23.49 -9.46 1.78
C GLN A 143 -22.91 -9.17 3.17
N ILE A 144 -21.89 -8.30 3.22
CA ILE A 144 -21.22 -7.91 4.46
C ILE A 144 -22.21 -7.14 5.34
N PRO A 145 -22.42 -7.54 6.62
CA PRO A 145 -23.42 -6.92 7.49
C PRO A 145 -22.96 -5.60 8.12
N PHE A 146 -22.29 -4.76 7.34
CA PHE A 146 -21.80 -3.45 7.76
C PHE A 146 -22.03 -2.42 6.65
N THR A 147 -22.20 -1.16 7.04
CA THR A 147 -22.20 -0.05 6.09
C THR A 147 -20.76 0.22 5.62
N PHE A 148 -20.63 0.96 4.53
CA PHE A 148 -19.30 1.37 4.06
C PHE A 148 -18.54 2.15 5.15
N GLU A 149 -19.21 3.07 5.85
CA GLU A 149 -18.61 3.87 6.91
C GLU A 149 -18.10 3.00 8.06
N GLU A 150 -18.86 1.97 8.43
CA GLU A 150 -18.44 1.03 9.47
C GLU A 150 -17.21 0.23 9.02
N ILE A 151 -17.19 -0.25 7.78
CA ILE A 151 -16.05 -0.96 7.19
C ILE A 151 -14.83 -0.05 7.13
N TRP A 152 -15.00 1.21 6.71
CA TRP A 152 -13.89 2.16 6.66
C TRP A 152 -13.32 2.43 8.05
N ASN A 153 -14.17 2.54 9.08
CA ASN A 153 -13.73 2.69 10.46
C ASN A 153 -12.95 1.47 10.96
N ILE A 154 -13.39 0.26 10.63
CA ILE A 154 -12.66 -0.97 10.97
C ILE A 154 -11.29 -0.96 10.28
N ARG A 155 -11.25 -0.59 9.00
CA ARG A 155 -10.01 -0.45 8.23
C ARG A 155 -9.06 0.54 8.90
N GLU A 156 -9.54 1.72 9.31
CA GLU A 156 -8.71 2.74 9.97
C GLU A 156 -8.11 2.21 11.28
N LYS A 157 -8.85 1.43 12.05
CA LYS A 157 -8.34 0.77 13.26
C LYS A 157 -7.23 -0.22 12.94
N CYS A 158 -7.37 -0.99 11.86
CA CYS A 158 -6.34 -1.92 11.40
C CYS A 158 -5.06 -1.17 11.02
N ILE A 159 -5.18 -0.08 10.28
CA ILE A 159 -4.03 0.73 9.83
C ILE A 159 -3.35 1.40 11.02
N GLN A 160 -4.12 1.89 11.99
CA GLN A 160 -3.56 2.45 13.23
C GLN A 160 -2.77 1.40 14.00
N LYS A 161 -3.31 0.19 14.13
CA LYS A 161 -2.63 -0.95 14.79
C LYS A 161 -1.33 -1.30 14.07
N LEU A 162 -1.35 -1.33 12.75
CA LEU A 162 -0.17 -1.58 11.93
C LEU A 162 0.91 -0.49 12.13
N SER A 163 0.51 0.78 12.22
CA SER A 163 1.42 1.91 12.47
C SER A 163 2.13 1.80 13.81
N GLU A 164 1.45 1.31 14.84
CA GLU A 164 2.03 1.11 16.18
C GLU A 164 3.14 0.06 16.20
N GLN A 165 3.18 -0.82 15.17
CA GLN A 165 4.13 -1.94 15.05
C GLN A 165 5.34 -1.60 14.17
N SER A 166 5.34 -0.41 13.56
CA SER A 166 6.36 -0.01 12.59
C SER A 166 7.56 0.66 13.25
#